data_0168115de86f3fb850ab203a359eba46
#
_entry.id   0168115de86f3fb850ab203a359eba46
#
_cell.length_a   1.000
_cell.length_b   1.000
_cell.length_c   1.000
_cell.angle_alpha   90.00
_cell.angle_beta   90.00
_cell.angle_gamma   90.00
#
_symmetry.space_group_name_H-M   'P 1'
#
loop_
_entity.id
_entity.type
_entity.pdbx_description
1 polymer ?
#
loop_
_entity_poly.entity_id
_entity_poly.type
_entity_poly.pdbx_seq_one_letter_code
_entity_poly.pdbx_strand_id
1 'polypeptide(L)'
;FIVALPPGEHMNFIPGSYAQIKIPAYTMDYDKDIDKSLIGDEYLPSWEKFGLFGLKCKNTEPTIRAYSMANYPAEGDRIMLTVRIATPPFKPKPQVGFQDVMPGIASSYIFTLKPGDKVIMSGPYGDFHPIFDSKNEMMWIGGGAGMAPLRSQIMHMTKTLHTTDRKMSYFYGARALNEVFYLQDFLDLEKEFPNFSFHLALDRPDPAADAAGVKYTPGFVHQVI
;
A
#
# COMPACT_ATOMS: atom_id res chain seq x y z
N PHE A 1 6.34 4.36 0.65
CA PHE A 1 7.54 4.42 1.49
C PHE A 1 8.57 3.43 0.98
N ILE A 2 9.75 3.93 0.60
CA ILE A 2 10.82 3.12 0.04
C ILE A 2 12.04 3.24 0.95
N VAL A 3 12.60 2.11 1.34
CA VAL A 3 13.84 2.02 2.13
C VAL A 3 14.92 1.40 1.24
N ALA A 4 15.98 2.15 0.96
CA ALA A 4 17.15 1.63 0.30
C ALA A 4 17.96 0.75 1.27
N LEU A 5 18.43 -0.38 0.80
CA LEU A 5 19.38 -1.20 1.56
C LEU A 5 20.78 -0.57 1.53
N PRO A 6 21.67 -0.92 2.48
CA PRO A 6 23.07 -0.51 2.41
C PRO A 6 23.70 -0.88 1.06
N PRO A 7 24.67 -0.10 0.56
CA PRO A 7 25.32 -0.39 -0.72
C PRO A 7 25.88 -1.82 -0.78
N GLY A 8 25.49 -2.56 -1.82
CA GLY A 8 25.91 -3.95 -2.04
C GLY A 8 25.09 -5.00 -1.29
N GLU A 9 24.13 -4.58 -0.46
CA GLU A 9 23.20 -5.50 0.19
C GLU A 9 21.96 -5.74 -0.68
N HIS A 10 21.43 -6.96 -0.58
CA HIS A 10 20.26 -7.41 -1.29
C HIS A 10 19.40 -8.28 -0.35
N MET A 11 18.11 -8.00 -0.28
CA MET A 11 17.20 -8.82 0.52
C MET A 11 16.62 -9.93 -0.34
N ASN A 12 16.99 -11.16 -0.05
CA ASN A 12 16.35 -12.34 -0.63
C ASN A 12 15.09 -12.68 0.17
N PHE A 13 13.95 -12.69 -0.50
CA PHE A 13 12.66 -13.02 0.10
C PHE A 13 11.73 -13.72 -0.89
N ILE A 14 10.70 -14.38 -0.37
CA ILE A 14 9.64 -14.97 -1.18
C ILE A 14 8.52 -13.92 -1.35
N PRO A 15 7.95 -13.73 -2.55
CA PRO A 15 6.86 -12.76 -2.77
C PRO A 15 5.69 -13.00 -1.83
N GLY A 16 5.21 -11.92 -1.20
CA GLY A 16 4.20 -11.98 -0.15
C GLY A 16 4.76 -11.88 1.28
N SER A 17 6.08 -11.94 1.44
CA SER A 17 6.74 -11.71 2.73
C SER A 17 6.51 -10.28 3.23
N TYR A 18 6.70 -10.11 4.54
CA TYR A 18 6.69 -8.81 5.21
C TYR A 18 8.02 -8.50 5.89
N ALA A 19 8.26 -7.23 6.13
CA ALA A 19 9.33 -6.73 6.98
C ALA A 19 8.76 -6.08 8.24
N GLN A 20 9.56 -6.01 9.29
CA GLN A 20 9.21 -5.32 10.53
C GLN A 20 10.01 -4.02 10.64
N ILE A 21 9.35 -2.94 11.06
CA ILE A 21 9.97 -1.66 11.37
C ILE A 21 9.96 -1.46 12.87
N LYS A 22 11.10 -1.11 13.44
CA LYS A 22 11.22 -0.67 14.84
C LYS A 22 10.86 0.81 14.91
N ILE A 23 9.81 1.12 15.64
CA ILE A 23 9.32 2.47 15.90
C ILE A 23 9.90 2.91 17.24
N PRO A 24 10.68 4.00 17.31
CA PRO A 24 11.24 4.49 18.56
C PRO A 24 10.16 5.08 19.47
N ALA A 25 10.51 5.39 20.71
CA ALA A 25 9.75 6.34 21.50
C ALA A 25 9.86 7.73 20.86
N TYR A 26 8.73 8.43 20.66
CA TYR A 26 8.69 9.74 20.03
C TYR A 26 7.42 10.50 20.39
N THR A 27 7.44 11.80 20.18
CA THR A 27 6.25 12.66 20.20
C THR A 27 6.26 13.50 18.94
N MET A 28 5.12 13.65 18.31
CA MET A 28 4.99 14.46 17.10
C MET A 28 3.70 15.27 17.07
N ASP A 29 3.77 16.34 16.33
CA ASP A 29 2.65 17.21 15.95
C ASP A 29 2.58 17.18 14.41
N TYR A 30 1.44 16.75 13.84
CA TYR A 30 1.32 16.55 12.39
C TYR A 30 1.60 17.84 11.59
N ASP A 31 1.22 19.00 12.13
CA ASP A 31 1.45 20.28 11.43
C ASP A 31 2.92 20.65 11.33
N LYS A 32 3.71 20.27 12.34
CA LYS A 32 5.11 20.68 12.46
C LYS A 32 6.10 19.65 11.93
N ASP A 33 5.79 18.37 12.11
CA ASP A 33 6.75 17.27 11.91
C ASP A 33 6.54 16.53 10.60
N ILE A 34 5.36 16.64 9.96
CA ILE A 34 5.14 16.09 8.62
C ILE A 34 5.54 17.12 7.56
N ASP A 35 6.42 16.72 6.66
CA ASP A 35 6.81 17.55 5.52
C ASP A 35 5.68 17.59 4.49
N LYS A 36 4.97 18.71 4.44
CA LYS A 36 3.82 18.91 3.55
C LYS A 36 4.21 18.83 2.07
N SER A 37 5.47 19.10 1.73
CA SER A 37 5.95 19.00 0.34
C SER A 37 6.05 17.55 -0.17
N LEU A 38 6.02 16.57 0.74
CA LEU A 38 5.97 15.14 0.41
C LEU A 38 4.54 14.61 0.26
N ILE A 39 3.54 15.43 0.56
CA ILE A 39 2.13 15.11 0.31
C ILE A 39 1.79 15.62 -1.10
N GLY A 40 1.31 14.74 -1.98
CA GLY A 40 0.90 15.15 -3.31
C GLY A 40 -0.21 16.22 -3.27
N ASP A 41 -0.14 17.18 -4.17
CA ASP A 41 -1.06 18.33 -4.22
C ASP A 41 -2.53 17.88 -4.28
N GLU A 42 -2.82 16.74 -4.89
CA GLU A 42 -4.15 16.15 -4.96
C GLU A 42 -4.70 15.68 -3.61
N TYR A 43 -3.83 15.45 -2.61
CA TYR A 43 -4.24 14.96 -1.28
C TYR A 43 -4.30 16.07 -0.23
N LEU A 44 -3.52 17.15 -0.36
CA LEU A 44 -3.47 18.27 0.59
C LEU A 44 -4.86 18.81 0.95
N PRO A 45 -5.78 19.09 -0.01
CA PRO A 45 -7.11 19.57 0.32
C PRO A 45 -7.91 18.61 1.21
N SER A 46 -7.69 17.30 1.07
CA SER A 46 -8.32 16.29 1.93
C SER A 46 -7.74 16.31 3.34
N TRP A 47 -6.44 16.47 3.49
CA TRP A 47 -5.76 16.59 4.78
C TRP A 47 -6.25 17.82 5.57
N GLU A 48 -6.40 18.95 4.90
CA GLU A 48 -6.94 20.19 5.48
C GLU A 48 -8.40 20.03 5.86
N LYS A 49 -9.24 19.56 4.90
CA LYS A 49 -10.68 19.37 5.10
C LYS A 49 -11.01 18.49 6.29
N PHE A 50 -10.24 17.42 6.48
CA PHE A 50 -10.47 16.47 7.58
C PHE A 50 -9.69 16.84 8.85
N GLY A 51 -8.89 17.90 8.83
CA GLY A 51 -8.17 18.40 10.00
C GLY A 51 -7.03 17.50 10.47
N LEU A 52 -6.37 16.77 9.53
CA LEU A 52 -5.29 15.86 9.89
C LEU A 52 -4.11 16.58 10.53
N PHE A 53 -3.81 17.82 10.12
CA PHE A 53 -2.74 18.63 10.69
C PHE A 53 -2.97 19.01 12.15
N GLY A 54 -4.19 18.90 12.69
CA GLY A 54 -4.48 19.08 14.11
C GLY A 54 -4.16 17.85 14.98
N LEU A 55 -3.75 16.73 14.38
CA LEU A 55 -3.47 15.50 15.11
C LEU A 55 -2.09 15.56 15.79
N LYS A 56 -1.97 14.85 16.91
CA LYS A 56 -0.72 14.62 17.64
C LYS A 56 -0.58 13.15 17.94
N CYS A 57 0.64 12.66 17.97
CA CYS A 57 0.93 11.27 18.30
C CYS A 57 2.08 11.18 19.31
N LYS A 58 1.95 10.24 20.23
CA LYS A 58 2.99 9.96 21.22
C LYS A 58 3.16 8.45 21.36
N ASN A 59 4.38 7.99 21.15
CA ASN A 59 4.80 6.64 21.50
C ASN A 59 5.77 6.71 22.67
N THR A 60 5.42 6.08 23.79
CA THR A 60 6.21 6.20 25.03
C THR A 60 7.35 5.20 25.11
N GLU A 61 7.29 4.11 24.35
CA GLU A 61 8.29 3.06 24.35
C GLU A 61 8.50 2.50 22.93
N PRO A 62 9.70 1.99 22.61
CA PRO A 62 9.93 1.38 21.32
C PRO A 62 8.99 0.22 21.05
N THR A 63 8.45 0.15 19.84
CA THR A 63 7.56 -0.93 19.41
C THR A 63 7.94 -1.39 18.01
N ILE A 64 7.36 -2.51 17.57
CA ILE A 64 7.60 -3.09 16.24
C ILE A 64 6.26 -3.22 15.52
N ARG A 65 6.26 -2.93 14.21
CA ARG A 65 5.11 -3.19 13.34
C ARG A 65 5.54 -3.86 12.05
N ALA A 66 4.71 -4.80 11.62
CA ALA A 66 4.89 -5.54 10.37
C ALA A 66 4.21 -4.83 9.21
N TYR A 67 4.89 -4.79 8.07
CA TYR A 67 4.38 -4.28 6.80
C TYR A 67 4.76 -5.25 5.67
N SER A 68 3.76 -5.70 4.91
CA SER A 68 4.01 -6.50 3.72
C SER A 68 4.81 -5.70 2.69
N MET A 69 5.78 -6.36 2.06
CA MET A 69 6.58 -5.75 0.99
C MET A 69 5.79 -5.70 -0.31
N ALA A 70 5.77 -4.54 -0.96
CA ALA A 70 5.12 -4.33 -2.25
C ALA A 70 6.07 -4.59 -3.43
N ASN A 71 7.40 -4.48 -3.22
CA ASN A 71 8.39 -4.91 -4.20
C ASN A 71 8.45 -6.44 -4.31
N TYR A 72 8.95 -6.94 -5.42
CA TYR A 72 9.23 -8.36 -5.61
C TYR A 72 10.75 -8.62 -5.61
N PRO A 73 11.22 -9.87 -5.50
CA PRO A 73 12.65 -10.16 -5.30
C PRO A 73 13.61 -9.53 -6.34
N ALA A 74 13.19 -9.36 -7.59
CA ALA A 74 14.03 -8.70 -8.60
C ALA A 74 14.23 -7.19 -8.35
N GLU A 75 13.42 -6.56 -7.49
CA GLU A 75 13.58 -5.19 -6.98
C GLU A 75 14.29 -5.19 -5.60
N GLY A 76 15.15 -6.17 -5.34
CA GLY A 76 15.65 -6.53 -4.01
C GLY A 76 16.75 -5.65 -3.42
N ASP A 77 17.12 -4.55 -4.07
CA ASP A 77 18.02 -3.50 -3.55
C ASP A 77 17.29 -2.51 -2.61
N ARG A 78 15.98 -2.68 -2.47
CA ARG A 78 15.09 -1.82 -1.70
C ARG A 78 13.94 -2.59 -1.07
N ILE A 79 13.31 -1.98 -0.09
CA ILE A 79 12.06 -2.44 0.50
C ILE A 79 10.99 -1.40 0.20
N MET A 80 9.92 -1.80 -0.48
CA MET A 80 8.79 -0.94 -0.78
C MET A 80 7.60 -1.31 0.11
N LEU A 81 7.08 -0.35 0.85
CA LEU A 81 5.94 -0.53 1.73
C LEU A 81 4.80 0.41 1.34
N THR A 82 3.59 -0.13 1.27
CA THR A 82 2.38 0.68 1.07
C THR A 82 1.78 0.99 2.44
N VAL A 83 1.95 2.23 2.88
CA VAL A 83 1.57 2.65 4.24
C VAL A 83 0.42 3.65 4.17
N ARG A 84 -0.71 3.27 4.75
CA ARG A 84 -1.83 4.19 4.96
C ARG A 84 -1.68 4.87 6.33
N ILE A 85 -1.85 6.20 6.36
CA ILE A 85 -1.90 6.89 7.64
C ILE A 85 -3.16 6.48 8.41
N ALA A 86 -2.97 5.99 9.64
CA ALA A 86 -4.06 5.52 10.50
C ALA A 86 -4.55 6.66 11.38
N THR A 87 -5.55 7.38 10.91
CA THR A 87 -6.20 8.44 11.67
C THR A 87 -7.12 7.86 12.75
N PRO A 88 -7.43 8.62 13.81
CA PRO A 88 -8.53 8.28 14.71
C PRO A 88 -9.84 8.12 13.93
N PRO A 89 -10.79 7.32 14.42
CA PRO A 89 -12.13 7.26 13.83
C PRO A 89 -12.81 8.63 13.84
N PHE A 90 -13.66 8.89 12.84
CA PHE A 90 -14.52 10.08 12.89
C PHE A 90 -15.54 9.96 14.01
N LYS A 91 -15.92 11.11 14.59
CA LYS A 91 -17.04 11.18 15.52
C LYS A 91 -18.34 10.75 14.81
N PRO A 92 -19.28 10.13 15.53
CA PRO A 92 -20.60 9.85 14.98
C PRO A 92 -21.32 11.14 14.56
N LYS A 93 -22.03 11.10 13.43
CA LYS A 93 -22.88 12.24 13.02
C LYS A 93 -23.92 12.56 14.10
N PRO A 94 -24.27 13.84 14.35
CA PRO A 94 -23.89 15.04 13.57
C PRO A 94 -22.56 15.69 13.97
N GLN A 95 -21.78 15.10 14.87
CA GLN A 95 -20.50 15.67 15.32
C GLN A 95 -19.48 15.67 14.17
N VAL A 96 -18.56 16.65 14.20
CA VAL A 96 -17.50 16.80 13.21
C VAL A 96 -16.13 16.51 13.84
N GLY A 97 -15.19 16.04 13.04
CA GLY A 97 -13.82 15.77 13.45
C GLY A 97 -13.59 14.35 13.95
N PHE A 98 -12.41 14.13 14.51
CA PHE A 98 -11.97 12.83 15.00
C PHE A 98 -12.39 12.60 16.47
N GLN A 99 -12.53 11.32 16.83
CA GLN A 99 -12.66 10.93 18.24
C GLN A 99 -11.36 11.24 18.98
N ASP A 100 -11.47 11.41 20.30
CA ASP A 100 -10.33 11.68 21.18
C ASP A 100 -9.57 10.38 21.50
N VAL A 101 -8.97 9.80 20.45
CA VAL A 101 -8.05 8.67 20.53
C VAL A 101 -6.81 8.97 19.70
N MET A 102 -5.69 8.38 20.07
CA MET A 102 -4.43 8.62 19.39
C MET A 102 -4.42 8.00 17.98
N PRO A 103 -3.84 8.66 16.97
CA PRO A 103 -3.61 8.05 15.66
C PRO A 103 -2.62 6.88 15.75
N GLY A 104 -2.53 6.09 14.68
CA GLY A 104 -1.65 4.94 14.62
C GLY A 104 -0.17 5.32 14.75
N ILE A 105 0.49 4.84 15.80
CA ILE A 105 1.87 5.21 16.16
C ILE A 105 2.90 4.88 15.06
N ALA A 106 2.76 3.77 14.35
CA ALA A 106 3.72 3.39 13.32
C ALA A 106 3.55 4.21 12.04
N SER A 107 2.32 4.37 11.55
CA SER A 107 2.07 5.21 10.37
C SER A 107 2.40 6.66 10.64
N SER A 108 2.07 7.20 11.83
CA SER A 108 2.47 8.56 12.21
C SER A 108 4.00 8.74 12.15
N TYR A 109 4.76 7.81 12.72
CA TYR A 109 6.22 7.84 12.66
C TYR A 109 6.74 7.82 11.20
N ILE A 110 6.22 6.90 10.37
CA ILE A 110 6.65 6.79 8.98
C ILE A 110 6.41 8.09 8.22
N PHE A 111 5.31 8.80 8.50
CA PHE A 111 5.00 10.07 7.85
C PHE A 111 5.85 11.26 8.33
N THR A 112 6.61 11.12 9.43
CA THR A 112 7.62 12.13 9.81
C THR A 112 8.96 11.94 9.12
N LEU A 113 9.21 10.76 8.55
CA LEU A 113 10.49 10.45 7.93
C LEU A 113 10.69 11.24 6.63
N LYS A 114 11.92 11.66 6.42
CA LYS A 114 12.37 12.39 5.22
C LYS A 114 13.34 11.54 4.41
N PRO A 115 13.51 11.81 3.13
CA PRO A 115 14.55 11.18 2.34
C PRO A 115 15.93 11.30 3.00
N GLY A 116 16.61 10.17 3.22
CA GLY A 116 17.89 10.09 3.91
C GLY A 116 17.82 9.69 5.38
N ASP A 117 16.65 9.70 6.00
CA ASP A 117 16.48 9.19 7.36
C ASP A 117 16.73 7.69 7.44
N LYS A 118 17.33 7.27 8.54
CA LYS A 118 17.63 5.86 8.80
C LYS A 118 16.52 5.19 9.58
N VAL A 119 16.12 4.01 9.16
CA VAL A 119 15.14 3.17 9.85
C VAL A 119 15.75 1.82 10.23
N ILE A 120 15.33 1.27 11.35
CA ILE A 120 15.73 -0.07 11.78
C ILE A 120 14.65 -1.04 11.34
N MET A 121 15.04 -2.01 10.52
CA MET A 121 14.16 -3.02 9.98
C MET A 121 14.71 -4.41 10.22
N SER A 122 13.84 -5.41 10.20
CA SER A 122 14.18 -6.82 10.20
C SER A 122 13.23 -7.60 9.28
N GLY A 123 13.67 -8.75 8.79
CA GLY A 123 12.93 -9.58 7.84
C GLY A 123 13.88 -10.36 6.93
N PRO A 124 13.36 -11.07 5.93
CA PRO A 124 11.92 -11.24 5.63
C PRO A 124 11.22 -12.20 6.57
N TYR A 125 9.89 -12.07 6.70
CA TYR A 125 9.01 -12.94 7.49
C TYR A 125 7.72 -13.24 6.71
N GLY A 126 6.96 -14.25 7.19
CA GLY A 126 5.61 -14.55 6.73
C GLY A 126 5.53 -15.71 5.76
N ASP A 127 4.32 -16.29 5.65
CA ASP A 127 4.03 -17.50 4.89
C ASP A 127 2.94 -17.30 3.84
N PHE A 128 2.59 -16.05 3.53
CA PHE A 128 1.59 -15.72 2.52
C PHE A 128 2.23 -15.72 1.11
N HIS A 129 2.48 -16.92 0.60
CA HIS A 129 3.17 -17.11 -0.67
C HIS A 129 2.28 -17.77 -1.73
N PRO A 130 2.51 -17.51 -3.04
CA PRO A 130 1.85 -18.26 -4.11
C PRO A 130 2.29 -19.73 -4.10
N ILE A 131 1.42 -20.61 -4.58
CA ILE A 131 1.80 -21.98 -4.89
C ILE A 131 2.40 -21.99 -6.30
N PHE A 132 3.72 -21.95 -6.38
CA PHE A 132 4.45 -21.72 -7.62
C PHE A 132 4.30 -22.86 -8.65
N ASP A 133 4.28 -24.10 -8.20
CA ASP A 133 4.20 -25.31 -9.02
C ASP A 133 2.78 -25.71 -9.38
N SER A 134 1.77 -25.04 -8.85
CA SER A 134 0.37 -25.26 -9.22
C SER A 134 0.08 -24.82 -10.65
N LYS A 135 -0.76 -25.57 -11.37
CA LYS A 135 -1.33 -25.19 -12.66
C LYS A 135 -2.76 -24.65 -12.56
N ASN A 136 -3.31 -24.61 -11.36
CA ASN A 136 -4.63 -24.05 -11.11
C ASN A 136 -4.66 -22.55 -11.42
N GLU A 137 -5.83 -22.05 -11.80
CA GLU A 137 -6.10 -20.63 -11.93
C GLU A 137 -5.73 -19.89 -10.62
N MET A 138 -5.14 -18.72 -10.73
CA MET A 138 -4.81 -17.87 -9.60
C MET A 138 -5.72 -16.65 -9.56
N MET A 139 -6.22 -16.37 -8.38
CA MET A 139 -7.04 -15.19 -8.12
C MET A 139 -6.48 -14.43 -6.91
N TRP A 140 -6.20 -13.15 -7.13
CA TRP A 140 -5.87 -12.21 -6.04
C TRP A 140 -7.05 -11.27 -5.83
N ILE A 141 -7.40 -11.04 -4.57
CA ILE A 141 -8.50 -10.16 -4.19
C ILE A 141 -7.98 -9.22 -3.10
N GLY A 142 -8.04 -7.93 -3.35
CA GLY A 142 -7.56 -6.96 -2.35
C GLY A 142 -7.66 -5.53 -2.82
N GLY A 143 -7.19 -4.60 -1.99
CA GLY A 143 -7.19 -3.18 -2.29
C GLY A 143 -6.61 -2.35 -1.14
N GLY A 144 -6.50 -1.05 -1.35
CA GLY A 144 -5.84 -0.16 -0.40
C GLY A 144 -4.41 -0.61 -0.07
N ALA A 145 -3.94 -0.35 1.15
CA ALA A 145 -2.58 -0.75 1.57
C ALA A 145 -2.38 -2.28 1.62
N GLY A 146 -3.46 -3.06 1.76
CA GLY A 146 -3.41 -4.52 1.77
C GLY A 146 -3.02 -5.17 0.44
N MET A 147 -2.98 -4.38 -0.66
CA MET A 147 -2.52 -4.86 -1.96
C MET A 147 -1.00 -5.08 -2.04
N ALA A 148 -0.22 -4.59 -1.08
CA ALA A 148 1.23 -4.69 -1.13
C ALA A 148 1.77 -6.11 -1.40
N PRO A 149 1.40 -7.16 -0.62
CA PRO A 149 1.87 -8.52 -0.89
C PRO A 149 1.35 -9.06 -2.22
N LEU A 150 0.16 -8.63 -2.67
CA LEU A 150 -0.42 -9.07 -3.93
C LEU A 150 0.39 -8.53 -5.12
N ARG A 151 0.81 -7.25 -5.08
CA ARG A 151 1.71 -6.69 -6.10
C ARG A 151 3.01 -7.50 -6.17
N SER A 152 3.63 -7.76 -5.02
CA SER A 152 4.87 -8.54 -4.95
C SER A 152 4.72 -9.90 -5.63
N GLN A 153 3.63 -10.61 -5.35
CA GLN A 153 3.34 -11.92 -5.94
C GLN A 153 3.07 -11.82 -7.45
N ILE A 154 2.19 -10.91 -7.87
CA ILE A 154 1.80 -10.72 -9.27
C ILE A 154 3.02 -10.36 -10.12
N MET A 155 3.82 -9.37 -9.68
CA MET A 155 5.03 -8.94 -10.40
C MET A 155 6.05 -10.07 -10.50
N HIS A 156 6.23 -10.86 -9.47
CA HIS A 156 7.15 -12.01 -9.52
C HIS A 156 6.65 -13.10 -10.48
N MET A 157 5.36 -13.46 -10.42
CA MET A 157 4.76 -14.46 -11.31
C MET A 157 4.87 -14.05 -12.79
N THR A 158 4.66 -12.77 -13.07
CA THR A 158 4.70 -12.25 -14.45
C THR A 158 6.12 -11.91 -14.89
N LYS A 159 6.81 -11.02 -14.21
CA LYS A 159 8.08 -10.43 -14.65
C LYS A 159 9.31 -11.32 -14.40
N THR A 160 9.27 -12.21 -13.39
CA THR A 160 10.40 -13.11 -13.10
C THR A 160 10.16 -14.51 -13.64
N LEU A 161 8.99 -15.09 -13.35
CA LEU A 161 8.69 -16.47 -13.74
C LEU A 161 8.08 -16.57 -15.14
N HIS A 162 7.64 -15.47 -15.75
CA HIS A 162 6.95 -15.42 -17.03
C HIS A 162 5.84 -16.48 -17.14
N THR A 163 5.01 -16.58 -16.08
CA THR A 163 3.95 -17.56 -15.96
C THR A 163 2.89 -17.33 -17.03
N THR A 164 2.75 -18.27 -17.97
CA THR A 164 1.78 -18.21 -19.07
C THR A 164 0.85 -19.43 -19.14
N ASP A 165 1.10 -20.44 -18.33
CA ASP A 165 0.45 -21.75 -18.38
C ASP A 165 -0.79 -21.87 -17.46
N ARG A 166 -1.24 -20.78 -16.88
CA ARG A 166 -2.46 -20.68 -16.09
C ARG A 166 -3.08 -19.29 -16.18
N LYS A 167 -4.38 -19.21 -15.98
CA LYS A 167 -5.10 -17.94 -15.88
C LYS A 167 -4.80 -17.26 -14.55
N MET A 168 -4.59 -15.96 -14.58
CA MET A 168 -4.30 -15.10 -13.43
C MET A 168 -5.24 -13.91 -13.44
N SER A 169 -5.96 -13.68 -12.35
CA SER A 169 -6.93 -12.59 -12.25
C SER A 169 -6.70 -11.79 -10.97
N TYR A 170 -6.62 -10.47 -11.08
CA TYR A 170 -6.52 -9.58 -9.93
C TYR A 170 -7.75 -8.70 -9.80
N PHE A 171 -8.49 -8.85 -8.71
CA PHE A 171 -9.65 -8.05 -8.35
C PHE A 171 -9.26 -7.01 -7.31
N TYR A 172 -9.25 -5.75 -7.71
CA TYR A 172 -8.83 -4.61 -6.88
C TYR A 172 -10.02 -3.75 -6.51
N GLY A 173 -10.23 -3.52 -5.20
CA GLY A 173 -11.28 -2.63 -4.69
C GLY A 173 -10.69 -1.33 -4.13
N ALA A 174 -11.24 -0.19 -4.56
CA ALA A 174 -10.92 1.13 -4.02
C ALA A 174 -12.19 2.00 -3.93
N ARG A 175 -12.11 3.11 -3.20
CA ARG A 175 -13.23 4.07 -3.12
C ARG A 175 -13.28 5.02 -4.30
N ALA A 176 -12.12 5.39 -4.83
CA ALA A 176 -11.95 6.29 -5.96
C ALA A 176 -10.63 6.01 -6.67
N LEU A 177 -10.47 6.51 -7.89
CA LEU A 177 -9.29 6.28 -8.72
C LEU A 177 -7.99 6.70 -8.03
N ASN A 178 -7.99 7.83 -7.34
CA ASN A 178 -6.81 8.36 -6.63
C ASN A 178 -6.41 7.53 -5.38
N GLU A 179 -7.18 6.50 -5.02
CA GLU A 179 -6.83 5.53 -3.99
C GLU A 179 -6.30 4.20 -4.56
N VAL A 180 -6.17 4.08 -5.89
CA VAL A 180 -5.66 2.87 -6.55
C VAL A 180 -4.14 2.94 -6.64
N PHE A 181 -3.45 2.17 -5.82
CA PHE A 181 -1.99 2.07 -5.86
C PHE A 181 -1.53 1.24 -7.06
N TYR A 182 -0.44 1.67 -7.71
CA TYR A 182 0.23 0.95 -8.79
C TYR A 182 -0.68 0.59 -9.98
N LEU A 183 -1.69 1.42 -10.25
CA LEU A 183 -2.64 1.21 -11.34
C LEU A 183 -1.94 0.91 -12.66
N GLN A 184 -0.93 1.71 -13.01
CA GLN A 184 -0.22 1.57 -14.28
C GLN A 184 0.49 0.23 -14.39
N ASP A 185 1.10 -0.28 -13.29
CA ASP A 185 1.74 -1.59 -13.30
C ASP A 185 0.76 -2.68 -13.76
N PHE A 186 -0.48 -2.69 -13.23
CA PHE A 186 -1.48 -3.71 -13.55
C PHE A 186 -2.08 -3.54 -14.95
N LEU A 187 -2.29 -2.31 -15.40
CA LEU A 187 -2.74 -2.04 -16.77
C LEU A 187 -1.70 -2.46 -17.82
N ASP A 188 -0.42 -2.29 -17.51
CA ASP A 188 0.66 -2.70 -18.41
C ASP A 188 0.85 -4.23 -18.41
N LEU A 189 0.70 -4.88 -17.25
CA LEU A 189 0.70 -6.34 -17.17
C LEU A 189 -0.45 -6.96 -17.99
N GLU A 190 -1.65 -6.39 -17.95
CA GLU A 190 -2.79 -6.89 -18.74
C GLU A 190 -2.54 -6.82 -20.24
N LYS A 191 -1.79 -5.82 -20.73
CA LYS A 191 -1.39 -5.69 -22.12
C LYS A 191 -0.29 -6.71 -22.49
N GLU A 192 0.65 -6.94 -21.58
CA GLU A 192 1.84 -7.76 -21.84
C GLU A 192 1.57 -9.25 -21.67
N PHE A 193 0.69 -9.64 -20.74
CA PHE A 193 0.39 -11.05 -20.41
C PHE A 193 -1.06 -11.38 -20.73
N PRO A 194 -1.33 -12.07 -21.86
CA PRO A 194 -2.71 -12.40 -22.27
C PRO A 194 -3.49 -13.29 -21.29
N ASN A 195 -2.79 -13.97 -20.39
CA ASN A 195 -3.37 -14.82 -19.34
C ASN A 195 -3.56 -14.06 -18.00
N PHE A 196 -3.24 -12.77 -17.95
CA PHE A 196 -3.49 -11.92 -16.78
C PHE A 196 -4.66 -10.96 -17.06
N SER A 197 -5.56 -10.82 -16.09
CA SER A 197 -6.71 -9.91 -16.16
C SER A 197 -6.75 -9.04 -14.91
N PHE A 198 -6.93 -7.72 -15.09
CA PHE A 198 -7.08 -6.76 -14.03
C PHE A 198 -8.52 -6.24 -13.94
N HIS A 199 -9.16 -6.44 -12.78
CA HIS A 199 -10.56 -6.06 -12.53
C HIS A 199 -10.61 -5.02 -11.42
N LEU A 200 -10.88 -3.76 -11.80
CA LEU A 200 -11.00 -2.66 -10.85
C LEU A 200 -12.45 -2.45 -10.44
N ALA A 201 -12.72 -2.43 -9.14
CA ALA A 201 -13.98 -2.01 -8.57
C ALA A 201 -13.80 -0.67 -7.84
N LEU A 202 -14.63 0.32 -8.14
CA LEU A 202 -14.70 1.59 -7.42
C LEU A 202 -16.05 1.70 -6.71
N ASP A 203 -16.04 2.16 -5.45
CA ASP A 203 -17.21 2.24 -4.57
C ASP A 203 -18.45 2.86 -5.23
N ARG A 204 -18.23 3.80 -6.15
CA ARG A 204 -19.26 4.53 -6.91
C ARG A 204 -18.69 4.96 -8.28
N PRO A 205 -19.56 5.46 -9.19
CA PRO A 205 -19.08 6.10 -10.42
C PRO A 205 -18.04 7.19 -10.12
N ASP A 206 -16.93 7.17 -10.84
CA ASP A 206 -15.78 8.06 -10.63
C ASP A 206 -15.48 8.86 -11.91
N PRO A 207 -15.84 10.17 -11.95
CA PRO A 207 -15.58 11.01 -13.11
C PRO A 207 -14.10 11.13 -13.49
N ALA A 208 -13.18 10.98 -12.52
CA ALA A 208 -11.74 11.01 -12.82
C ALA A 208 -11.30 9.73 -13.54
N ALA A 209 -11.85 8.58 -13.18
CA ALA A 209 -11.62 7.33 -13.89
C ALA A 209 -12.19 7.38 -15.32
N ASP A 210 -13.41 7.92 -15.47
CA ASP A 210 -14.05 8.08 -16.78
C ASP A 210 -13.22 8.99 -17.68
N ALA A 211 -12.77 10.14 -17.17
CA ALA A 211 -11.92 11.09 -17.91
C ALA A 211 -10.56 10.52 -18.29
N ALA A 212 -10.00 9.63 -17.43
CA ALA A 212 -8.73 8.94 -17.70
C ALA A 212 -8.90 7.71 -18.60
N GLY A 213 -10.12 7.32 -18.97
CA GLY A 213 -10.40 6.14 -19.79
C GLY A 213 -10.07 4.82 -19.07
N VAL A 214 -10.04 4.83 -17.73
CA VAL A 214 -9.78 3.64 -16.92
C VAL A 214 -11.06 2.82 -16.80
N LYS A 215 -10.97 1.54 -17.19
CA LYS A 215 -12.11 0.62 -17.02
C LYS A 215 -12.27 0.22 -15.56
N TYR A 216 -13.48 0.30 -15.04
CA TYR A 216 -13.83 -0.14 -13.70
C TYR A 216 -15.30 -0.56 -13.63
N THR A 217 -15.66 -1.27 -12.57
CA THR A 217 -17.06 -1.60 -12.24
C THR A 217 -17.46 -0.81 -10.98
N PRO A 218 -18.52 -0.02 -11.01
CA PRO A 218 -19.05 0.63 -9.79
C PRO A 218 -19.56 -0.43 -8.80
N GLY A 219 -19.14 -0.34 -7.55
CA GLY A 219 -19.51 -1.24 -6.47
C GLY A 219 -18.32 -1.80 -5.69
N PHE A 220 -18.62 -2.73 -4.80
CA PHE A 220 -17.57 -3.37 -3.99
C PHE A 220 -16.92 -4.53 -4.75
N VAL A 221 -15.64 -4.78 -4.46
CA VAL A 221 -14.84 -5.81 -5.13
C VAL A 221 -15.50 -7.21 -5.11
N HIS A 222 -16.20 -7.56 -4.04
CA HIS A 222 -16.92 -8.85 -3.95
C HIS A 222 -18.13 -8.97 -4.88
N GLN A 223 -18.53 -7.89 -5.55
CA GLN A 223 -19.63 -7.88 -6.54
C GLN A 223 -19.09 -8.05 -7.97
N VAL A 224 -17.77 -8.07 -8.14
CA VAL A 224 -17.09 -8.11 -9.46
C VAL A 224 -16.41 -9.46 -9.68
N ILE A 225 -16.33 -10.31 -8.66
CA ILE A 225 -15.73 -11.66 -8.67
C ILE A 225 -16.66 -12.67 -9.34
#